data_7f674a420eba2d9147083cd98571c165
#
_entry.id   7f674a420eba2d9147083cd98571c165
#
_cell.length_a   1.000
_cell.length_b   1.000
_cell.length_c   1.000
_cell.angle_alpha   90.00
_cell.angle_beta   90.00
_cell.angle_gamma   90.00
#
_symmetry.space_group_name_H-M   'P 1'
#
loop_
_entity.id
_entity.type
_entity.pdbx_description
1 polymer ?
#
loop_
_entity_poly.entity_id
_entity_poly.type
_entity_poly.pdbx_seq_one_letter_code
_entity_poly.pdbx_strand_id
1 'polypeptide(L)'
;LLGGGPVEMIFAFIAAGVGNLIRMKLIKHHYTLFLNIAVSISAACLTYAVCLYMAELLLHVSAVHEAGYICSMLFIIPGFPFITSGIDLAKLDLRSGLERLTYSIIIVLVATMFAWIMALLLKLQPQDFVALHLGSMMHLVLRLIASFCGVFGFSIMFNSSVYIAATAACIGAVANTLRLELVDYTGMPSAAAAFIGALTAGLLASIIKRNHGYPRISLTVPSIVIMVPGLYLYRAIYNFGIMSLTEAVLWFAAAIMIIVSLPLGLIFARILTDRTFRYCS
;
A
#
# COMPACT_ATOMS: atom_id res chain seq x y z
N LEU A 1 -2.16 6.90 -11.39
CA LEU A 1 -1.11 7.78 -10.86
C LEU A 1 0.22 7.05 -10.56
N LEU A 2 0.17 5.75 -10.40
CA LEU A 2 1.28 4.81 -10.61
C LEU A 2 1.12 4.15 -12.00
N GLY A 3 0.42 4.84 -12.92
CA GLY A 3 0.08 4.35 -14.24
C GLY A 3 -1.41 4.01 -14.46
N GLY A 4 -2.21 3.83 -13.39
CA GLY A 4 -3.65 3.55 -13.52
C GLY A 4 -4.47 4.79 -13.89
N GLY A 5 -5.44 4.64 -14.78
CA GLY A 5 -6.37 5.66 -15.24
C GLY A 5 -7.70 5.69 -14.48
N PRO A 6 -8.66 6.51 -14.93
CA PRO A 6 -9.99 6.59 -14.32
C PRO A 6 -10.76 5.26 -14.33
N VAL A 7 -10.55 4.44 -15.35
CA VAL A 7 -11.21 3.13 -15.51
C VAL A 7 -10.77 2.19 -14.39
N GLU A 8 -9.46 2.03 -14.19
CA GLU A 8 -8.88 1.20 -13.14
C GLU A 8 -9.29 1.71 -11.75
N MET A 9 -9.36 3.03 -11.56
CA MET A 9 -9.79 3.62 -10.29
C MET A 9 -11.21 3.23 -9.93
N ILE A 10 -12.16 3.35 -10.88
CA ILE A 10 -13.58 3.05 -10.63
C ILE A 10 -13.75 1.54 -10.38
N PHE A 11 -13.16 0.70 -11.23
CA PHE A 11 -13.32 -0.74 -11.11
C PHE A 11 -12.63 -1.30 -9.87
N ALA A 12 -11.41 -0.81 -9.56
CA ALA A 12 -10.72 -1.17 -8.32
C ALA A 12 -11.49 -0.71 -7.08
N PHE A 13 -12.12 0.46 -7.10
CA PHE A 13 -12.95 0.94 -5.99
C PHE A 13 -14.14 0.01 -5.73
N ILE A 14 -14.89 -0.36 -6.77
CA ILE A 14 -16.04 -1.28 -6.66
C ILE A 14 -15.56 -2.65 -6.17
N ALA A 15 -14.52 -3.19 -6.80
CA ALA A 15 -13.99 -4.51 -6.52
C ALA A 15 -13.40 -4.62 -5.10
N ALA A 16 -12.59 -3.64 -4.67
CA ALA A 16 -12.07 -3.58 -3.31
C ALA A 16 -13.18 -3.39 -2.28
N GLY A 17 -14.21 -2.61 -2.61
CA GLY A 17 -15.40 -2.44 -1.77
C GLY A 17 -16.14 -3.76 -1.53
N VAL A 18 -16.42 -4.53 -2.58
CA VAL A 18 -17.04 -5.86 -2.48
C VAL A 18 -16.14 -6.82 -1.69
N GLY A 19 -14.85 -6.88 -2.00
CA GLY A 19 -13.90 -7.73 -1.30
C GLY A 19 -13.83 -7.40 0.20
N ASN A 20 -13.78 -6.12 0.56
CA ASN A 20 -13.74 -5.70 1.95
C ASN A 20 -15.06 -5.97 2.70
N LEU A 21 -16.21 -5.81 2.06
CA LEU A 21 -17.52 -6.19 2.62
C LEU A 21 -17.58 -7.68 2.95
N ILE A 22 -17.10 -8.53 2.05
CA ILE A 22 -17.02 -9.98 2.27
C ILE A 22 -16.06 -10.27 3.43
N ARG A 23 -14.89 -9.63 3.45
CA ARG A 23 -13.91 -9.74 4.54
C ARG A 23 -14.54 -9.43 5.91
N MET A 24 -15.27 -8.33 6.02
CA MET A 24 -15.92 -7.94 7.27
C MET A 24 -16.99 -8.94 7.70
N LYS A 25 -17.78 -9.49 6.76
CA LYS A 25 -18.76 -10.54 7.06
C LYS A 25 -18.09 -11.82 7.56
N LEU A 26 -17.01 -12.26 6.92
CA LEU A 26 -16.26 -13.46 7.33
C LEU A 26 -15.63 -13.29 8.71
N ILE A 27 -15.07 -12.11 9.02
CA ILE A 27 -14.57 -11.79 10.36
C ILE A 27 -15.69 -11.89 11.40
N LYS A 28 -16.87 -11.32 11.11
CA LYS A 28 -18.03 -11.37 12.02
C LYS A 28 -18.50 -12.80 12.29
N HIS A 29 -18.34 -13.71 11.34
CA HIS A 29 -18.68 -15.13 11.49
C HIS A 29 -17.49 -15.98 11.99
N HIS A 30 -16.41 -15.37 12.46
CA HIS A 30 -15.23 -16.04 13.04
C HIS A 30 -14.56 -17.07 12.13
N TYR A 31 -14.59 -16.88 10.80
CA TYR A 31 -13.85 -17.73 9.88
C TYR A 31 -12.34 -17.55 10.05
N THR A 32 -11.59 -18.60 9.73
CA THR A 32 -10.13 -18.59 9.82
C THR A 32 -9.51 -17.49 8.94
N LEU A 33 -8.36 -16.96 9.38
CA LEU A 33 -7.64 -15.90 8.66
C LEU A 33 -7.39 -16.27 7.20
N PHE A 34 -6.93 -17.50 6.93
CA PHE A 34 -6.62 -17.98 5.58
C PHE A 34 -7.85 -17.97 4.67
N LEU A 35 -8.97 -18.52 5.15
CA LEU A 35 -10.22 -18.55 4.37
C LEU A 35 -10.74 -17.14 4.11
N ASN A 36 -10.67 -16.27 5.11
CA ASN A 36 -11.08 -14.89 4.98
C ASN A 36 -10.29 -14.17 3.89
N ILE A 37 -8.96 -14.27 3.89
CA ILE A 37 -8.11 -13.64 2.88
C ILE A 37 -8.40 -14.23 1.50
N ALA A 38 -8.42 -15.55 1.39
CA ALA A 38 -8.64 -16.27 0.13
C ALA A 38 -9.95 -15.84 -0.55
N VAL A 39 -11.07 -15.92 0.19
CA VAL A 39 -12.40 -15.59 -0.35
C VAL A 39 -12.53 -14.11 -0.67
N SER A 40 -12.01 -13.23 0.19
CA SER A 40 -12.10 -11.78 -0.01
C SER A 40 -11.32 -11.32 -1.24
N ILE A 41 -10.12 -11.88 -1.48
CA ILE A 41 -9.32 -11.56 -2.67
C ILE A 41 -9.93 -12.15 -3.93
N SER A 42 -10.34 -13.41 -3.88
CA SER A 42 -11.01 -14.05 -5.02
C SER A 42 -12.26 -13.27 -5.45
N ALA A 43 -13.05 -12.82 -4.49
CA ALA A 43 -14.22 -11.99 -4.76
C ALA A 43 -13.86 -10.62 -5.35
N ALA A 44 -12.81 -9.97 -4.84
CA ALA A 44 -12.34 -8.69 -5.39
C ALA A 44 -11.84 -8.85 -6.83
N CYS A 45 -10.96 -9.82 -7.09
CA CYS A 45 -10.45 -10.10 -8.44
C CYS A 45 -11.57 -10.46 -9.42
N LEU A 46 -12.53 -11.31 -9.01
CA LEU A 46 -13.68 -11.68 -9.82
C LEU A 46 -14.56 -10.46 -10.14
N THR A 47 -14.84 -9.63 -9.14
CA THR A 47 -15.64 -8.40 -9.33
C THR A 47 -14.95 -7.46 -10.31
N TYR A 48 -13.63 -7.27 -10.21
CA TYR A 48 -12.87 -6.47 -11.17
C TYR A 48 -12.99 -7.02 -12.59
N ALA A 49 -12.78 -8.33 -12.77
CA ALA A 49 -12.88 -8.98 -14.07
C ALA A 49 -14.28 -8.85 -14.68
N VAL A 50 -15.34 -9.02 -13.86
CA VAL A 50 -16.73 -8.83 -14.31
C VAL A 50 -16.98 -7.38 -14.74
N CYS A 51 -16.52 -6.39 -13.96
CA CYS A 51 -16.65 -4.98 -14.34
C CYS A 51 -15.92 -4.66 -15.64
N LEU A 52 -14.71 -5.20 -15.83
CA LEU A 52 -13.95 -5.02 -17.06
C LEU A 52 -14.67 -5.65 -18.25
N TYR A 53 -15.08 -6.91 -18.14
CA TYR A 53 -15.82 -7.62 -19.19
C TYR A 53 -17.10 -6.89 -19.59
N MET A 54 -17.86 -6.41 -18.61
CA MET A 54 -19.08 -5.63 -18.88
C MET A 54 -18.76 -4.30 -19.57
N ALA A 55 -17.65 -3.66 -19.22
CA ALA A 55 -17.22 -2.42 -19.86
C ALA A 55 -16.69 -2.65 -21.29
N GLU A 56 -16.02 -3.76 -21.55
CA GLU A 56 -15.62 -4.14 -22.91
C GLU A 56 -16.86 -4.38 -23.80
N LEU A 57 -17.86 -5.08 -23.28
CA LEU A 57 -19.07 -5.41 -24.01
C LEU A 57 -19.96 -4.17 -24.30
N LEU A 58 -20.11 -3.26 -23.30
CA LEU A 58 -21.06 -2.15 -23.38
C LEU A 58 -20.42 -0.83 -23.82
N LEU A 59 -19.17 -0.59 -23.46
CA LEU A 59 -18.48 0.69 -23.64
C LEU A 59 -17.25 0.59 -24.56
N HIS A 60 -16.96 -0.61 -25.10
CA HIS A 60 -15.78 -0.88 -25.94
C HIS A 60 -14.45 -0.44 -25.29
N VAL A 61 -14.35 -0.58 -23.95
CA VAL A 61 -13.11 -0.31 -23.21
C VAL A 61 -12.07 -1.37 -23.56
N SER A 62 -10.82 -0.94 -23.77
CA SER A 62 -9.74 -1.85 -24.14
C SER A 62 -9.35 -2.81 -23.01
N ALA A 63 -8.97 -4.05 -23.34
CA ALA A 63 -8.40 -5.05 -22.44
C ALA A 63 -7.08 -4.61 -21.74
N VAL A 64 -6.45 -3.54 -22.21
CA VAL A 64 -5.23 -2.96 -21.61
C VAL A 64 -5.41 -2.59 -20.14
N HIS A 65 -6.65 -2.43 -19.67
CA HIS A 65 -6.98 -2.11 -18.27
C HIS A 65 -6.99 -3.32 -17.33
N GLU A 66 -6.58 -4.50 -17.78
CA GLU A 66 -6.55 -5.73 -16.97
C GLU A 66 -5.68 -5.59 -15.71
N ALA A 67 -4.54 -4.92 -15.82
CA ALA A 67 -3.60 -4.77 -14.70
C ALA A 67 -4.21 -4.11 -13.44
N GLY A 68 -5.34 -3.41 -13.58
CA GLY A 68 -6.06 -2.78 -12.47
C GLY A 68 -6.60 -3.76 -11.42
N TYR A 69 -6.77 -5.06 -11.75
CA TYR A 69 -7.18 -6.07 -10.77
C TYR A 69 -6.22 -6.15 -9.57
N ILE A 70 -4.93 -5.84 -9.77
CA ILE A 70 -3.95 -5.83 -8.69
C ILE A 70 -4.31 -4.76 -7.65
N CYS A 71 -4.81 -3.61 -8.09
CA CYS A 71 -5.24 -2.53 -7.19
C CYS A 71 -6.43 -2.96 -6.33
N SER A 72 -7.30 -3.84 -6.87
CA SER A 72 -8.49 -4.29 -6.15
C SER A 72 -8.21 -5.15 -4.92
N MET A 73 -7.01 -5.75 -4.81
CA MET A 73 -6.62 -6.59 -3.67
C MET A 73 -5.75 -5.88 -2.62
N LEU A 74 -5.26 -4.67 -2.90
CA LEU A 74 -4.29 -3.98 -2.04
C LEU A 74 -4.85 -3.64 -0.65
N PHE A 75 -6.17 -3.62 -0.46
CA PHE A 75 -6.81 -3.38 0.84
C PHE A 75 -6.48 -4.46 1.88
N ILE A 76 -6.06 -5.65 1.47
CA ILE A 76 -5.66 -6.77 2.36
C ILE A 76 -4.19 -6.67 2.77
N ILE A 77 -3.35 -6.02 1.98
CA ILE A 77 -1.92 -5.93 2.27
C ILE A 77 -1.69 -5.27 3.64
N PRO A 78 -1.00 -5.97 4.56
CA PRO A 78 -0.91 -5.56 5.96
C PRO A 78 0.16 -4.47 6.17
N GLY A 79 -0.04 -3.30 5.56
CA GLY A 79 0.93 -2.20 5.61
C GLY A 79 1.16 -1.69 7.03
N PHE A 80 0.12 -1.60 7.86
CA PHE A 80 0.25 -1.16 9.25
C PHE A 80 1.13 -2.12 10.08
N PRO A 81 0.89 -3.44 10.11
CA PRO A 81 1.77 -4.38 10.80
C PRO A 81 3.21 -4.40 10.27
N PHE A 82 3.45 -4.25 8.96
CA PHE A 82 4.81 -4.14 8.41
C PHE A 82 5.58 -2.95 8.98
N ILE A 83 4.97 -1.77 8.99
CA ILE A 83 5.62 -0.56 9.50
C ILE A 83 5.85 -0.67 11.01
N THR A 84 4.85 -1.14 11.76
CA THR A 84 4.97 -1.26 13.22
C THR A 84 5.95 -2.34 13.64
N SER A 85 6.05 -3.46 12.90
CA SER A 85 7.07 -4.49 13.17
C SER A 85 8.47 -3.91 13.06
N GLY A 86 8.76 -3.12 12.00
CA GLY A 86 10.05 -2.46 11.85
C GLY A 86 10.35 -1.45 12.97
N ILE A 87 9.34 -0.73 13.45
CA ILE A 87 9.51 0.19 14.60
C ILE A 87 9.79 -0.57 15.89
N ASP A 88 9.12 -1.71 16.12
CA ASP A 88 9.32 -2.53 17.32
C ASP A 88 10.70 -3.19 17.29
N LEU A 89 11.12 -3.73 16.15
CA LEU A 89 12.47 -4.29 15.98
C LEU A 89 13.56 -3.25 16.24
N ALA A 90 13.35 -2.02 15.80
CA ALA A 90 14.31 -0.94 16.04
C ALA A 90 14.38 -0.48 17.51
N LYS A 91 13.34 -0.77 18.29
CA LYS A 91 13.34 -0.56 19.75
C LYS A 91 13.85 -1.78 20.52
N LEU A 92 14.34 -2.80 19.82
CA LEU A 92 14.76 -4.09 20.38
C LEU A 92 13.64 -4.90 21.04
N ASP A 93 12.38 -4.55 20.81
CA ASP A 93 11.23 -5.40 21.13
C ASP A 93 11.10 -6.49 20.05
N LEU A 94 12.04 -7.43 20.10
CA LEU A 94 12.20 -8.47 19.07
C LEU A 94 10.98 -9.39 19.00
N ARG A 95 10.35 -9.68 20.14
CA ARG A 95 9.20 -10.58 20.19
C ARG A 95 8.01 -9.99 19.45
N SER A 96 7.56 -8.80 19.83
CA SER A 96 6.42 -8.12 19.18
C SER A 96 6.72 -7.82 17.71
N GLY A 97 7.96 -7.41 17.40
CA GLY A 97 8.40 -7.12 16.04
C GLY A 97 8.34 -8.36 15.13
N LEU A 98 8.87 -9.50 15.59
CA LEU A 98 8.85 -10.74 14.81
C LEU A 98 7.45 -11.32 14.66
N GLU A 99 6.63 -11.31 15.71
CA GLU A 99 5.24 -11.77 15.65
C GLU A 99 4.45 -11.00 14.59
N ARG A 100 4.55 -9.65 14.56
CA ARG A 100 3.88 -8.81 13.55
C ARG A 100 4.45 -9.00 12.16
N LEU A 101 5.76 -9.15 12.03
CA LEU A 101 6.41 -9.39 10.74
C LEU A 101 5.94 -10.72 10.15
N THR A 102 5.98 -11.80 10.95
CA THR A 102 5.54 -13.13 10.53
C THR A 102 4.06 -13.12 10.12
N TYR A 103 3.20 -12.49 10.92
CA TYR A 103 1.80 -12.31 10.60
C TYR A 103 1.61 -11.59 9.25
N SER A 104 2.38 -10.53 9.00
CA SER A 104 2.31 -9.77 7.76
C SER A 104 2.77 -10.58 6.55
N ILE A 105 3.85 -11.34 6.69
CA ILE A 105 4.36 -12.22 5.64
C ILE A 105 3.33 -13.29 5.28
N ILE A 106 2.71 -13.94 6.25
CA ILE A 106 1.67 -14.95 6.03
C ILE A 106 0.49 -14.33 5.25
N ILE A 107 0.00 -13.17 5.66
CA ILE A 107 -1.11 -12.50 4.95
C ILE A 107 -0.73 -12.22 3.49
N VAL A 108 0.45 -11.68 3.25
CA VAL A 108 0.90 -11.35 1.89
C VAL A 108 1.03 -12.59 1.03
N LEU A 109 1.65 -13.66 1.56
CA LEU A 109 1.79 -14.91 0.82
C LEU A 109 0.44 -15.49 0.41
N VAL A 110 -0.49 -15.59 1.34
CA VAL A 110 -1.84 -16.10 1.04
C VAL A 110 -2.56 -15.18 0.05
N ALA A 111 -2.50 -13.87 0.29
CA ALA A 111 -3.15 -12.88 -0.56
C ALA A 111 -2.65 -12.92 -2.01
N THR A 112 -1.34 -12.90 -2.18
CA THR A 112 -0.72 -12.89 -3.52
C THR A 112 -0.88 -14.23 -4.24
N MET A 113 -0.84 -15.35 -3.51
CA MET A 113 -1.13 -16.68 -4.09
C MET A 113 -2.55 -16.76 -4.64
N PHE A 114 -3.55 -16.34 -3.87
CA PHE A 114 -4.94 -16.37 -4.35
C PHE A 114 -5.19 -15.37 -5.48
N ALA A 115 -4.56 -14.19 -5.44
CA ALA A 115 -4.62 -13.25 -6.56
C ALA A 115 -3.97 -13.82 -7.84
N TRP A 116 -2.86 -14.53 -7.71
CA TRP A 116 -2.21 -15.22 -8.82
C TRP A 116 -3.07 -16.36 -9.38
N ILE A 117 -3.66 -17.21 -8.52
CA ILE A 117 -4.59 -18.25 -8.94
C ILE A 117 -5.77 -17.64 -9.69
N MET A 118 -6.35 -16.56 -9.18
CA MET A 118 -7.46 -15.86 -9.86
C MET A 118 -7.01 -15.27 -11.21
N ALA A 119 -5.80 -14.73 -11.30
CA ALA A 119 -5.25 -14.26 -12.56
C ALA A 119 -5.14 -15.38 -13.60
N LEU A 120 -4.68 -16.58 -13.20
CA LEU A 120 -4.61 -17.75 -14.07
C LEU A 120 -6.00 -18.20 -14.52
N LEU A 121 -6.97 -18.29 -13.61
CA LEU A 121 -8.33 -18.72 -13.91
C LEU A 121 -9.06 -17.75 -14.86
N LEU A 122 -8.86 -16.46 -14.65
CA LEU A 122 -9.48 -15.39 -15.43
C LEU A 122 -8.63 -14.95 -16.64
N LYS A 123 -7.45 -15.56 -16.83
CA LYS A 123 -6.47 -15.24 -17.88
C LYS A 123 -6.03 -13.77 -17.86
N LEU A 124 -6.02 -13.14 -16.68
CA LEU A 124 -5.57 -11.77 -16.50
C LEU A 124 -4.04 -11.71 -16.46
N GLN A 125 -3.47 -10.70 -17.13
CA GLN A 125 -2.02 -10.48 -17.14
C GLN A 125 -1.65 -9.23 -16.34
N PRO A 126 -0.60 -9.27 -15.51
CA PRO A 126 -0.09 -8.10 -14.80
C PRO A 126 0.79 -7.25 -15.74
N GLN A 127 0.19 -6.72 -16.79
CA GLN A 127 0.85 -5.81 -17.71
C GLN A 127 1.19 -4.49 -17.00
N ASP A 128 2.06 -3.68 -17.62
CA ASP A 128 2.29 -2.33 -17.14
C ASP A 128 1.06 -1.46 -17.39
N PHE A 129 0.76 -0.60 -16.41
CA PHE A 129 -0.34 0.34 -16.55
C PHE A 129 -0.11 1.27 -17.73
N VAL A 130 -1.19 1.64 -18.41
CA VAL A 130 -1.14 2.62 -19.50
C VAL A 130 -0.64 3.96 -18.97
N ALA A 131 0.46 4.45 -19.53
CA ALA A 131 1.02 5.74 -19.15
C ALA A 131 0.03 6.88 -19.48
N LEU A 132 -0.35 7.65 -18.47
CA LEU A 132 -1.15 8.85 -18.65
C LEU A 132 -0.23 10.00 -19.09
N HIS A 133 -0.35 10.44 -20.33
CA HIS A 133 0.38 11.60 -20.86
C HIS A 133 -0.25 12.90 -20.35
N LEU A 134 0.02 13.22 -19.08
CA LEU A 134 -0.47 14.44 -18.42
C LEU A 134 0.65 15.48 -18.33
N GLY A 135 0.28 16.75 -18.37
CA GLY A 135 1.23 17.82 -18.06
C GLY A 135 1.76 17.69 -16.62
N SER A 136 3.02 18.08 -16.40
CA SER A 136 3.73 17.91 -15.10
C SER A 136 2.93 18.46 -13.91
N MET A 137 2.33 19.64 -14.04
CA MET A 137 1.52 20.28 -12.98
C MET A 137 0.25 19.47 -12.68
N MET A 138 -0.45 18.98 -13.71
CA MET A 138 -1.66 18.17 -13.54
C MET A 138 -1.31 16.85 -12.84
N HIS A 139 -0.19 16.22 -13.22
CA HIS A 139 0.29 14.99 -12.62
C HIS A 139 0.59 15.16 -11.12
N LEU A 140 1.25 16.26 -10.72
CA LEU A 140 1.53 16.59 -9.32
C LEU A 140 0.24 16.79 -8.51
N VAL A 141 -0.72 17.56 -9.05
CA VAL A 141 -2.01 17.81 -8.37
C VAL A 141 -2.80 16.51 -8.17
N LEU A 142 -2.87 15.68 -9.21
CA LEU A 142 -3.56 14.38 -9.11
C LEU A 142 -2.88 13.43 -8.12
N ARG A 143 -1.54 13.44 -8.03
CA ARG A 143 -0.78 12.68 -7.02
C ARG A 143 -1.09 13.13 -5.60
N LEU A 144 -1.17 14.44 -5.36
CA LEU A 144 -1.56 14.97 -4.06
C LEU A 144 -2.97 14.52 -3.67
N ILE A 145 -3.94 14.67 -4.57
CA ILE A 145 -5.33 14.28 -4.32
C ILE A 145 -5.45 12.78 -4.08
N ALA A 146 -4.85 11.96 -4.94
CA ALA A 146 -4.92 10.50 -4.80
C ALA A 146 -4.22 10.01 -3.53
N SER A 147 -3.07 10.60 -3.18
CA SER A 147 -2.35 10.27 -1.95
C SER A 147 -3.17 10.67 -0.71
N PHE A 148 -3.81 11.84 -0.74
CA PHE A 148 -4.73 12.26 0.33
C PHE A 148 -5.87 11.25 0.50
N CYS A 149 -6.59 10.94 -0.57
CA CYS A 149 -7.72 10.00 -0.53
C CYS A 149 -7.30 8.60 -0.05
N GLY A 150 -6.15 8.10 -0.53
CA GLY A 150 -5.62 6.81 -0.13
C GLY A 150 -5.28 6.74 1.35
N VAL A 151 -4.55 7.73 1.87
CA VAL A 151 -4.20 7.79 3.31
C VAL A 151 -5.44 7.99 4.18
N PHE A 152 -6.36 8.85 3.75
CA PHE A 152 -7.62 9.06 4.46
C PHE A 152 -8.42 7.76 4.58
N GLY A 153 -8.58 7.03 3.47
CA GLY A 153 -9.28 5.75 3.45
C GLY A 153 -8.63 4.71 4.37
N PHE A 154 -7.32 4.54 4.32
CA PHE A 154 -6.61 3.63 5.23
C PHE A 154 -6.72 4.07 6.69
N SER A 155 -6.63 5.36 6.99
CA SER A 155 -6.81 5.86 8.36
C SER A 155 -8.20 5.51 8.92
N ILE A 156 -9.25 5.68 8.14
CA ILE A 156 -10.61 5.28 8.52
C ILE A 156 -10.70 3.76 8.72
N MET A 157 -10.08 2.96 7.84
CA MET A 157 -10.01 1.50 8.00
C MET A 157 -9.30 1.07 9.31
N PHE A 158 -8.38 1.88 9.82
CA PHE A 158 -7.70 1.67 11.11
C PHE A 158 -8.47 2.27 12.30
N ASN A 159 -9.75 2.60 12.13
CA ASN A 159 -10.61 3.19 13.15
C ASN A 159 -10.10 4.53 13.72
N SER A 160 -9.37 5.31 12.95
CA SER A 160 -8.98 6.66 13.33
C SER A 160 -10.20 7.60 13.26
N SER A 161 -10.26 8.59 14.18
CA SER A 161 -11.26 9.65 14.08
C SER A 161 -11.05 10.46 12.79
N VAL A 162 -12.12 11.04 12.24
CA VAL A 162 -12.09 11.81 10.98
C VAL A 162 -11.03 12.90 11.00
N TYR A 163 -10.86 13.61 12.13
CA TYR A 163 -9.85 14.67 12.27
C TYR A 163 -8.41 14.14 12.21
N ILE A 164 -8.13 13.02 12.89
CA ILE A 164 -6.82 12.37 12.84
C ILE A 164 -6.57 11.81 11.44
N ALA A 165 -7.59 11.20 10.82
CA ALA A 165 -7.50 10.68 9.47
C ALA A 165 -7.21 11.78 8.44
N ALA A 166 -7.89 12.92 8.52
CA ALA A 166 -7.64 14.06 7.63
C ALA A 166 -6.23 14.63 7.84
N THR A 167 -5.79 14.75 9.09
CA THR A 167 -4.44 15.23 9.40
C THR A 167 -3.36 14.28 8.86
N ALA A 168 -3.51 12.97 9.08
CA ALA A 168 -2.60 11.97 8.53
C ALA A 168 -2.62 11.98 6.99
N ALA A 169 -3.79 12.21 6.39
CA ALA A 169 -3.94 12.30 4.94
C ALA A 169 -3.19 13.51 4.35
N CYS A 170 -3.24 14.68 4.99
CA CYS A 170 -2.44 15.83 4.57
C CYS A 170 -0.93 15.54 4.65
N ILE A 171 -0.46 14.92 5.74
CA ILE A 171 0.95 14.51 5.88
C ILE A 171 1.33 13.52 4.79
N GLY A 172 0.51 12.49 4.58
CA GLY A 172 0.79 11.45 3.61
C GLY A 172 0.71 11.94 2.16
N ALA A 173 -0.19 12.89 1.87
CA ALA A 173 -0.25 13.53 0.56
C ALA A 173 1.07 14.20 0.19
N VAL A 174 1.62 15.00 1.08
CA VAL A 174 2.91 15.67 0.87
C VAL A 174 4.05 14.66 0.78
N ALA A 175 4.14 13.74 1.74
CA ALA A 175 5.24 12.79 1.84
C ALA A 175 5.29 11.80 0.66
N ASN A 176 4.13 11.25 0.26
CA ASN A 176 4.07 10.30 -0.86
C ASN A 176 4.26 10.98 -2.21
N THR A 177 3.71 12.19 -2.39
CA THR A 177 3.96 12.95 -3.62
C THR A 177 5.45 13.28 -3.75
N LEU A 178 6.10 13.78 -2.67
CA LEU A 178 7.54 14.00 -2.67
C LEU A 178 8.32 12.73 -3.05
N ARG A 179 7.97 11.57 -2.46
CA ARG A 179 8.58 10.29 -2.81
C ARG A 179 8.45 9.97 -4.31
N LEU A 180 7.27 10.13 -4.89
CA LEU A 180 7.02 9.83 -6.30
C LEU A 180 7.76 10.79 -7.24
N GLU A 181 7.78 12.09 -6.90
CA GLU A 181 8.53 13.08 -7.66
C GLU A 181 10.05 12.82 -7.62
N LEU A 182 10.59 12.39 -6.47
CA LEU A 182 12.01 12.02 -6.37
C LEU A 182 12.35 10.82 -7.28
N VAL A 183 11.48 9.82 -7.37
CA VAL A 183 11.70 8.69 -8.28
C VAL A 183 11.68 9.16 -9.74
N ASP A 184 10.68 9.94 -10.13
CA ASP A 184 10.45 10.29 -11.53
C ASP A 184 11.43 11.35 -12.05
N TYR A 185 11.72 12.40 -11.28
CA TYR A 185 12.60 13.47 -11.74
C TYR A 185 14.07 13.24 -11.48
N THR A 186 14.44 12.55 -10.41
CA THR A 186 15.86 12.34 -10.07
C THR A 186 16.37 10.95 -10.42
N GLY A 187 15.48 10.02 -10.81
CA GLY A 187 15.83 8.62 -11.02
C GLY A 187 16.24 7.89 -9.73
N MET A 188 15.86 8.43 -8.57
CA MET A 188 16.25 7.86 -7.27
C MET A 188 15.64 6.46 -7.09
N PRO A 189 16.39 5.48 -6.56
CA PRO A 189 15.85 4.16 -6.23
C PRO A 189 14.63 4.27 -5.30
N SER A 190 13.58 3.48 -5.59
CA SER A 190 12.30 3.53 -4.87
C SER A 190 12.44 3.38 -3.35
N ALA A 191 13.41 2.61 -2.87
CA ALA A 191 13.69 2.44 -1.44
C ALA A 191 14.27 3.70 -0.79
N ALA A 192 15.19 4.40 -1.46
CA ALA A 192 15.75 5.66 -0.97
C ALA A 192 14.68 6.76 -0.95
N ALA A 193 13.87 6.84 -1.99
CA ALA A 193 12.73 7.76 -2.04
C ALA A 193 11.70 7.45 -0.96
N ALA A 194 11.44 6.17 -0.67
CA ALA A 194 10.55 5.74 0.42
C ALA A 194 11.09 6.15 1.80
N PHE A 195 12.39 6.03 2.02
CA PHE A 195 13.05 6.53 3.25
C PHE A 195 12.82 8.04 3.42
N ILE A 196 13.07 8.85 2.37
CA ILE A 196 12.88 10.31 2.42
C ILE A 196 11.39 10.65 2.64
N GLY A 197 10.48 9.98 1.96
CA GLY A 197 9.04 10.15 2.17
C GLY A 197 8.62 9.84 3.61
N ALA A 198 9.07 8.73 4.17
CA ALA A 198 8.79 8.36 5.55
C ALA A 198 9.43 9.32 6.57
N LEU A 199 10.66 9.78 6.31
CA LEU A 199 11.34 10.80 7.11
C LEU A 199 10.51 12.09 7.13
N THR A 200 10.08 12.56 5.96
CA THR A 200 9.25 13.77 5.83
C THR A 200 7.92 13.61 6.58
N ALA A 201 7.23 12.47 6.42
CA ALA A 201 6.00 12.19 7.16
C ALA A 201 6.22 12.22 8.68
N GLY A 202 7.31 11.63 9.15
CA GLY A 202 7.68 11.62 10.57
C GLY A 202 8.00 13.00 11.13
N LEU A 203 8.67 13.86 10.37
CA LEU A 203 8.96 15.25 10.74
C LEU A 203 7.69 16.09 10.81
N LEU A 204 6.83 16.04 9.79
CA LEU A 204 5.55 16.75 9.76
C LEU A 204 4.63 16.32 10.91
N ALA A 205 4.53 15.00 11.16
CA ALA A 205 3.75 14.49 12.28
C ALA A 205 4.28 14.97 13.64
N SER A 206 5.59 15.18 13.78
CA SER A 206 6.20 15.70 15.02
C SER A 206 5.82 17.14 15.28
N ILE A 207 5.75 17.98 14.24
CA ILE A 207 5.31 19.37 14.33
C ILE A 207 3.85 19.43 14.77
N ILE A 208 2.99 18.64 14.11
CA ILE A 208 1.54 18.62 14.40
C ILE A 208 1.26 18.04 15.80
N LYS A 209 1.96 16.97 16.21
CA LYS A 209 1.86 16.41 17.56
C LYS A 209 2.10 17.48 18.63
N ARG A 210 3.11 18.33 18.43
CA ARG A 210 3.46 19.40 19.37
C ARG A 210 2.32 20.39 19.56
N ASN A 211 1.55 20.65 18.51
CA ASN A 211 0.49 21.66 18.50
C ASN A 211 -0.88 21.10 18.95
N HIS A 212 -1.19 19.82 18.65
CA HIS A 212 -2.53 19.25 18.83
C HIS A 212 -2.59 18.05 19.78
N GLY A 213 -1.46 17.56 20.29
CA GLY A 213 -1.42 16.47 21.27
C GLY A 213 -1.81 15.07 20.75
N TYR A 214 -1.95 14.88 19.42
CA TYR A 214 -2.32 13.58 18.86
C TYR A 214 -1.22 12.53 19.07
N PRO A 215 -1.59 11.23 19.27
CA PRO A 215 -0.61 10.16 19.33
C PRO A 215 0.21 10.11 18.03
N ARG A 216 1.54 10.10 18.15
CA ARG A 216 2.44 10.13 16.99
C ARG A 216 2.18 8.99 16.01
N ILE A 217 1.95 7.77 16.54
CA ILE A 217 1.75 6.57 15.73
C ILE A 217 0.49 6.67 14.86
N SER A 218 -0.56 7.33 15.37
CA SER A 218 -1.83 7.53 14.65
C SER A 218 -1.69 8.51 13.47
N LEU A 219 -0.65 9.34 13.46
CA LEU A 219 -0.35 10.25 12.37
C LEU A 219 0.67 9.65 11.40
N THR A 220 1.74 9.03 11.93
CA THR A 220 2.87 8.58 11.11
C THR A 220 2.60 7.30 10.33
N VAL A 221 2.03 6.28 10.98
CA VAL A 221 1.84 4.98 10.31
C VAL A 221 0.83 5.06 9.17
N PRO A 222 -0.39 5.62 9.35
CA PRO A 222 -1.31 5.78 8.22
C PRO A 222 -0.77 6.62 7.08
N SER A 223 0.01 7.69 7.37
CA SER A 223 0.53 8.57 6.32
C SER A 223 1.53 7.92 5.38
N ILE A 224 2.20 6.84 5.79
CA ILE A 224 3.15 6.12 4.93
C ILE A 224 2.66 4.75 4.48
N VAL A 225 1.48 4.29 4.95
CA VAL A 225 0.97 2.95 4.63
C VAL A 225 0.76 2.74 3.13
N ILE A 226 0.39 3.79 2.40
CA ILE A 226 0.23 3.74 0.94
C ILE A 226 1.56 3.56 0.19
N MET A 227 2.70 3.75 0.86
CA MET A 227 4.03 3.53 0.30
C MET A 227 4.48 2.07 0.40
N VAL A 228 3.75 1.22 1.14
CA VAL A 228 4.06 -0.21 1.29
C VAL A 228 3.97 -0.89 -0.08
N PRO A 229 4.97 -1.69 -0.46
CA PRO A 229 5.17 -2.16 -1.82
C PRO A 229 4.30 -3.38 -2.19
N GLY A 230 2.97 -3.28 -2.02
CA GLY A 230 2.03 -4.37 -2.30
C GLY A 230 2.09 -4.84 -3.75
N LEU A 231 2.19 -3.92 -4.71
CA LEU A 231 2.34 -4.23 -6.13
C LEU A 231 3.65 -5.00 -6.41
N TYR A 232 4.76 -4.61 -5.78
CA TYR A 232 6.06 -5.27 -5.93
C TYR A 232 6.01 -6.72 -5.41
N LEU A 233 5.38 -6.91 -4.24
CA LEU A 233 5.19 -8.23 -3.64
C LEU A 233 4.34 -9.13 -4.53
N TYR A 234 3.26 -8.60 -5.11
CA TYR A 234 2.44 -9.34 -6.05
C TYR A 234 3.24 -9.73 -7.30
N ARG A 235 3.95 -8.77 -7.94
CA ARG A 235 4.77 -9.04 -9.13
C ARG A 235 5.85 -10.08 -8.86
N ALA A 236 6.46 -10.05 -7.68
CA ALA A 236 7.44 -11.07 -7.27
C ALA A 236 6.80 -12.48 -7.26
N ILE A 237 5.66 -12.65 -6.60
CA ILE A 237 4.97 -13.95 -6.52
C ILE A 237 4.47 -14.41 -7.90
N TYR A 238 3.91 -13.50 -8.70
CA TYR A 238 3.48 -13.80 -10.06
C TYR A 238 4.65 -14.34 -10.91
N ASN A 239 5.79 -13.64 -10.89
CA ASN A 239 6.97 -14.04 -11.65
C ASN A 239 7.59 -15.34 -11.13
N PHE A 240 7.53 -15.62 -9.82
CA PHE A 240 7.87 -16.95 -9.29
C PHE A 240 6.93 -18.05 -9.85
N GLY A 241 5.64 -17.76 -9.93
CA GLY A 241 4.64 -18.69 -10.44
C GLY A 241 4.82 -19.06 -11.91
N ILE A 242 5.28 -18.14 -12.75
CA ILE A 242 5.59 -18.38 -14.17
C ILE A 242 7.07 -18.74 -14.42
N MET A 243 7.84 -19.06 -13.36
CA MET A 243 9.26 -19.43 -13.41
C MET A 243 10.21 -18.37 -14.00
N SER A 244 9.82 -17.10 -14.04
CA SER A 244 10.69 -15.97 -14.41
C SER A 244 11.50 -15.52 -13.19
N LEU A 245 12.52 -16.31 -12.80
CA LEU A 245 13.24 -16.13 -11.53
C LEU A 245 13.98 -14.80 -11.43
N THR A 246 14.56 -14.32 -12.52
CA THR A 246 15.29 -13.04 -12.52
C THR A 246 14.37 -11.88 -12.16
N GLU A 247 13.23 -11.76 -12.83
CA GLU A 247 12.24 -10.72 -12.54
C GLU A 247 11.65 -10.87 -11.14
N ALA A 248 11.36 -12.11 -10.73
CA ALA A 248 10.84 -12.39 -9.40
C ALA A 248 11.78 -11.89 -8.29
N VAL A 249 13.08 -12.17 -8.41
CA VAL A 249 14.09 -11.76 -7.42
C VAL A 249 14.25 -10.23 -7.41
N LEU A 250 14.23 -9.56 -8.56
CA LEU A 250 14.33 -8.11 -8.65
C LEU A 250 13.15 -7.42 -7.94
N TRP A 251 11.91 -7.84 -8.22
CA TRP A 251 10.72 -7.31 -7.56
C TRP A 251 10.70 -7.59 -6.06
N PHE A 252 11.13 -8.79 -5.65
CA PHE A 252 11.19 -9.18 -4.24
C PHE A 252 12.24 -8.37 -3.46
N ALA A 253 13.44 -8.22 -4.02
CA ALA A 253 14.50 -7.42 -3.41
C ALA A 253 14.09 -5.95 -3.27
N ALA A 254 13.47 -5.36 -4.30
CA ALA A 254 12.95 -4.00 -4.25
C ALA A 254 11.85 -3.84 -3.17
N ALA A 255 10.96 -4.83 -3.04
CA ALA A 255 9.93 -4.82 -2.00
C ALA A 255 10.53 -4.85 -0.59
N ILE A 256 11.50 -5.73 -0.33
CA ILE A 256 12.18 -5.82 0.98
C ILE A 256 12.86 -4.49 1.31
N MET A 257 13.60 -3.92 0.36
CA MET A 257 14.31 -2.65 0.57
C MET A 257 13.34 -1.51 0.93
N ILE A 258 12.17 -1.44 0.30
CA ILE A 258 11.14 -0.45 0.64
C ILE A 258 10.55 -0.71 2.03
N ILE A 259 10.22 -1.98 2.36
CA ILE A 259 9.66 -2.35 3.67
C ILE A 259 10.60 -1.97 4.82
N VAL A 260 11.91 -2.12 4.63
CA VAL A 260 12.92 -1.74 5.63
C VAL A 260 13.09 -0.21 5.67
N SER A 261 13.07 0.47 4.53
CA SER A 261 13.28 1.92 4.44
C SER A 261 12.19 2.74 5.13
N LEU A 262 10.94 2.29 5.09
CA LEU A 262 9.80 3.02 5.66
C LEU A 262 9.90 3.19 7.19
N PRO A 263 10.05 2.14 8.00
CA PRO A 263 10.23 2.29 9.45
C PRO A 263 11.53 3.02 9.79
N LEU A 264 12.62 2.81 9.05
CA LEU A 264 13.87 3.54 9.25
C LEU A 264 13.67 5.04 9.09
N GLY A 265 12.99 5.50 8.04
CA GLY A 265 12.67 6.93 7.86
C GLY A 265 11.90 7.52 9.05
N LEU A 266 10.90 6.80 9.58
CA LEU A 266 10.17 7.24 10.77
C LEU A 266 11.02 7.28 12.03
N ILE A 267 11.92 6.30 12.20
CA ILE A 267 12.83 6.22 13.32
C ILE A 267 13.81 7.40 13.29
N PHE A 268 14.42 7.67 12.14
CA PHE A 268 15.30 8.82 11.98
C PHE A 268 14.57 10.15 12.24
N ALA A 269 13.33 10.30 11.74
CA ALA A 269 12.50 11.46 12.08
C ALA A 269 12.29 11.60 13.60
N ARG A 270 12.12 10.47 14.29
CA ARG A 270 11.96 10.47 15.74
C ARG A 270 13.25 10.81 16.47
N ILE A 271 14.38 10.26 16.06
CA ILE A 271 15.72 10.60 16.61
C ILE A 271 15.99 12.10 16.49
N LEU A 272 15.62 12.73 15.37
CA LEU A 272 15.80 14.15 15.15
C LEU A 272 14.89 15.04 16.01
N THR A 273 13.66 14.58 16.30
CA THR A 273 12.61 15.40 16.92
C THR A 273 12.33 15.08 18.38
N ASP A 274 12.74 13.91 18.87
CA ASP A 274 12.45 13.45 20.23
C ASP A 274 13.78 13.22 20.99
N ARG A 275 14.09 14.14 21.91
CA ARG A 275 15.34 14.10 22.68
C ARG A 275 15.41 12.87 23.58
N THR A 276 14.29 12.44 24.17
CA THR A 276 14.26 11.28 25.07
C THR A 276 14.49 9.97 24.32
N PHE A 277 14.03 9.88 23.07
CA PHE A 277 14.24 8.70 22.23
C PHE A 277 15.68 8.59 21.68
N ARG A 278 16.40 9.72 21.63
CA ARG A 278 17.80 9.76 21.16
C ARG A 278 18.77 9.12 22.14
N TYR A 279 18.51 9.25 23.40
CA TYR A 279 19.32 8.69 24.46
C TYR A 279 18.59 7.45 24.99
N CYS A 280 18.96 6.26 24.53
CA CYS A 280 18.53 5.01 25.14
C CYS A 280 19.15 4.92 26.53
N SER A 281 18.40 5.29 27.55
CA SER A 281 18.71 5.07 28.96
C SER A 281 17.88 3.91 29.48
#